data_7f50307aced4420bf635f7cdd14eaab9
#
_entry.id   7f50307aced4420bf635f7cdd14eaab9
#
_cell.length_a   1.000
_cell.length_b   1.000
_cell.length_c   1.000
_cell.angle_alpha   90.00
_cell.angle_beta   90.00
_cell.angle_gamma   90.00
#
_symmetry.space_group_name_H-M   'P 1'
#
loop_
_entity.id
_entity.type
_entity.pdbx_description
1 polymer ?
#
loop_
_entity_poly.entity_id
_entity_poly.type
_entity_poly.pdbx_seq_one_letter_code
_entity_poly.pdbx_strand_id
1 'polypeptide(L)'
;MWNDRLRIAESVEAEWKALAEDERALVRSALQTIDDDPIAGAPLFDPLAGLWSYRAGAIRIVYRIMSEARFVVILSISRAEETKQR
;
A
#
# COMPACT_ATOMS: atom_id res chain seq x y z
N MET A 1 1.90 -16.01 5.31
CA MET A 1 1.76 -15.15 4.69
C MET A 1 2.13 -13.83 5.20
N TRP A 2 1.28 -12.92 5.30
CA TRP A 2 1.66 -11.65 5.81
C TRP A 2 1.84 -11.74 7.30
N ASN A 3 2.62 -10.84 7.87
CA ASN A 3 2.79 -10.75 9.26
C ASN A 3 1.55 -10.30 9.94
N ASP A 4 1.46 -10.43 11.22
CA ASP A 4 0.33 -9.96 12.00
C ASP A 4 0.19 -8.47 11.94
N ARG A 5 1.26 -7.77 11.58
CA ARG A 5 1.23 -6.32 11.52
C ARG A 5 0.38 -5.78 10.38
N LEU A 6 0.31 -6.49 9.26
CA LEU A 6 -0.44 -5.99 8.12
C LEU A 6 -1.90 -6.37 8.16
N ARG A 7 -2.74 -5.42 7.83
CA ARG A 7 -4.18 -5.65 7.66
C ARG A 7 -4.55 -5.15 6.28
N ILE A 8 -5.38 -5.89 5.60
CA ILE A 8 -5.75 -5.57 4.23
C ILE A 8 -7.22 -5.17 4.20
N ALA A 9 -7.51 -3.98 3.72
CA ALA A 9 -8.90 -3.56 3.61
C ALA A 9 -9.62 -4.45 2.60
N GLU A 10 -10.90 -4.63 2.81
CA GLU A 10 -11.66 -5.53 1.98
C GLU A 10 -11.62 -5.15 0.51
N SER A 11 -11.68 -3.86 0.22
CA SER A 11 -11.65 -3.40 -1.16
C SER A 11 -10.35 -3.71 -1.87
N VAL A 12 -9.28 -3.92 -1.12
CA VAL A 12 -7.98 -4.19 -1.71
C VAL A 12 -7.92 -5.58 -2.31
N GLU A 13 -8.74 -6.50 -1.83
CA GLU A 13 -8.74 -7.83 -2.41
C GLU A 13 -9.12 -7.80 -3.88
N ALA A 14 -10.12 -6.99 -4.23
CA ALA A 14 -10.51 -6.89 -5.62
C ALA A 14 -9.41 -6.25 -6.44
N GLU A 15 -8.74 -5.25 -5.88
CA GLU A 15 -7.64 -4.61 -6.57
C GLU A 15 -6.48 -5.59 -6.80
N TRP A 16 -6.22 -6.41 -5.80
CA TRP A 16 -5.16 -7.41 -5.90
C TRP A 16 -5.48 -8.42 -7.01
N LYS A 17 -6.73 -8.87 -7.06
CA LYS A 17 -7.12 -9.84 -8.05
C LYS A 17 -7.05 -9.30 -9.46
N ALA A 18 -7.18 -8.00 -9.62
CA ALA A 18 -7.13 -7.38 -10.94
C ALA A 18 -5.71 -7.19 -11.45
N LEU A 19 -4.70 -7.42 -10.63
CA LEU A 19 -3.32 -7.22 -11.04
C LEU A 19 -2.81 -8.39 -11.86
N ALA A 20 -1.89 -8.12 -12.77
CA ALA A 20 -1.18 -9.17 -13.47
C ALA A 20 -0.20 -9.83 -12.52
N GLU A 21 0.29 -10.99 -12.89
CA GLU A 21 1.16 -11.74 -12.00
C GLU A 21 2.44 -11.01 -11.66
N ASP A 22 3.05 -10.34 -12.62
CA ASP A 22 4.26 -9.59 -12.32
C ASP A 22 3.96 -8.40 -11.44
N GLU A 23 2.78 -7.80 -11.56
CA GLU A 23 2.39 -6.72 -10.68
C GLU A 23 2.17 -7.22 -9.25
N ARG A 24 1.60 -8.41 -9.12
CA ARG A 24 1.43 -9.00 -7.80
C ARG A 24 2.76 -9.26 -7.13
N ALA A 25 3.74 -9.67 -7.89
CA ALA A 25 5.07 -9.91 -7.33
C ALA A 25 5.67 -8.61 -6.80
N LEU A 26 5.49 -7.51 -7.53
CA LEU A 26 5.97 -6.22 -7.08
C LEU A 26 5.26 -5.80 -5.79
N VAL A 27 3.96 -5.98 -5.74
CA VAL A 27 3.19 -5.60 -4.57
C VAL A 27 3.58 -6.46 -3.37
N ARG A 28 3.76 -7.76 -3.60
CA ARG A 28 4.12 -8.66 -2.51
C ARG A 28 5.43 -8.22 -1.87
N SER A 29 6.40 -7.87 -2.69
CA SER A 29 7.67 -7.41 -2.20
C SER A 29 7.52 -6.07 -1.48
N ALA A 30 6.70 -5.18 -2.01
CA ALA A 30 6.47 -3.88 -1.40
C ALA A 30 5.78 -4.03 -0.04
N LEU A 31 4.82 -4.94 0.05
CA LEU A 31 4.14 -5.17 1.32
C LEU A 31 5.10 -5.68 2.37
N GLN A 32 6.06 -6.51 1.97
CA GLN A 32 7.07 -6.98 2.89
C GLN A 32 7.93 -5.82 3.39
N THR A 33 8.28 -4.90 2.50
CA THR A 33 9.07 -3.74 2.87
C THR A 33 8.29 -2.87 3.85
N ILE A 34 7.00 -2.65 3.59
CA ILE A 34 6.17 -1.85 4.47
C ILE A 34 6.03 -2.54 5.83
N ASP A 35 5.88 -3.84 5.83
CA ASP A 35 5.75 -4.59 7.07
C ASP A 35 7.02 -4.46 7.91
N ASP A 36 8.18 -4.52 7.28
CA ASP A 36 9.44 -4.41 7.99
C ASP A 36 9.69 -2.98 8.45
N ASP A 37 9.24 -2.01 7.69
CA ASP A 37 9.53 -0.61 7.98
C ASP A 37 8.38 0.26 7.48
N PRO A 38 7.35 0.47 8.29
CA PRO A 38 6.17 1.21 7.81
C PRO A 38 6.45 2.63 7.35
N ILE A 39 7.54 3.23 7.77
CA ILE A 39 7.86 4.57 7.32
C ILE A 39 8.74 4.57 6.07
N ALA A 40 8.87 3.43 5.42
CA ALA A 40 9.63 3.37 4.16
C ALA A 40 8.95 4.15 3.05
N GLY A 41 7.64 4.34 3.12
CA GLY A 41 6.95 5.14 2.13
C GLY A 41 7.05 6.61 2.41
N ALA A 42 6.18 7.38 1.81
CA ALA A 42 6.16 8.83 2.00
C ALA A 42 4.83 9.26 2.57
N PRO A 43 4.83 10.12 3.56
CA PRO A 43 3.57 10.59 4.12
C PRO A 43 2.86 11.51 3.15
N LEU A 44 1.56 11.47 3.12
CA LEU A 44 0.77 12.35 2.28
C LEU A 44 0.33 13.56 3.11
N PHE A 45 0.01 14.63 2.40
CA PHE A 45 -0.34 15.87 3.07
C PHE A 45 -1.83 16.16 2.87
N ASP A 46 -2.31 17.19 3.53
CA ASP A 46 -3.72 17.55 3.44
C ASP A 46 -4.21 17.54 2.00
N PRO A 47 -5.41 17.07 1.77
CA PRO A 47 -6.35 16.57 2.75
C PRO A 47 -6.14 15.11 3.13
N LEU A 48 -5.06 14.50 2.67
CA LEU A 48 -4.80 13.09 2.91
C LEU A 48 -3.80 12.86 4.05
N ALA A 49 -3.64 13.84 4.92
CA ALA A 49 -2.73 13.70 6.04
C ALA A 49 -3.08 12.48 6.87
N GLY A 50 -2.08 11.75 7.30
CA GLY A 50 -2.29 10.51 8.03
C GLY A 50 -2.17 9.27 7.18
N LEU A 51 -2.14 9.43 5.86
CA LEU A 51 -1.94 8.31 4.96
C LEU A 51 -0.51 8.33 4.43
N TRP A 52 -0.07 7.18 3.98
CA TRP A 52 1.27 7.01 3.43
C TRP A 52 1.17 6.36 2.06
N SER A 53 2.15 6.58 1.23
CA SER A 53 2.18 6.05 -0.10
C SER A 53 3.51 5.37 -0.36
N TYR A 54 3.50 4.20 -0.95
CA TYR A 54 4.71 3.48 -1.33
C TYR A 54 4.61 3.11 -2.81
N ARG A 55 5.67 3.37 -3.56
CA ARG A 55 5.66 3.11 -4.98
C ARG A 55 6.40 1.83 -5.29
N ALA A 56 5.79 0.93 -5.99
CA ALA A 56 6.39 -0.32 -6.41
C ALA A 56 6.27 -0.39 -7.92
N GLY A 57 7.30 0.06 -8.62
CA GLY A 57 7.21 0.16 -10.07
C GLY A 57 6.12 1.15 -10.45
N ALA A 58 5.18 0.72 -11.26
CA ALA A 58 4.06 1.56 -11.65
C ALA A 58 2.88 1.46 -10.69
N ILE A 59 3.02 0.71 -9.62
CA ILE A 59 1.93 0.51 -8.67
C ILE A 59 2.13 1.41 -7.47
N ARG A 60 1.04 2.00 -6.98
CA ARG A 60 1.07 2.80 -5.77
C ARG A 60 0.25 2.10 -4.70
N ILE A 61 0.81 1.98 -3.52
CA ILE A 61 0.14 1.38 -2.38
C ILE A 61 -0.10 2.48 -1.36
N VAL A 62 -1.35 2.68 -0.97
CA VAL A 62 -1.70 3.68 0.04
C VAL A 62 -2.04 2.93 1.32
N TYR A 63 -1.48 3.37 2.42
CA TYR A 63 -1.68 2.67 3.69
C TYR A 63 -1.71 3.67 4.85
N ARG A 64 -2.14 3.19 5.98
CA ARG A 64 -2.22 3.98 7.20
C ARG A 64 -1.53 3.22 8.30
N ILE A 65 -0.73 3.93 9.09
CA ILE A 65 -0.04 3.33 10.21
C ILE A 65 -0.88 3.54 11.45
N MET A 66 -1.27 2.44 12.08
CA MET A 66 -2.06 2.48 13.31
C MET A 66 -1.11 2.27 14.47
N SER A 67 -0.45 3.34 14.87
CA SER A 67 0.63 3.24 15.83
C SER A 67 0.22 2.64 17.14
N GLU A 68 -0.94 3.02 17.61
CA GLU A 68 -1.36 2.53 18.91
C GLU A 68 -1.67 1.05 18.90
N ALA A 69 -2.19 0.56 17.78
CA ALA A 69 -2.49 -0.84 17.64
C ALA A 69 -1.33 -1.62 17.06
N ARG A 70 -0.31 -0.90 16.62
CA ARG A 70 0.88 -1.53 16.08
C ARG A 70 0.63 -2.32 14.83
N PHE A 71 -0.26 -1.85 13.99
CA PHE A 71 -0.42 -2.50 12.71
C PHE A 71 -0.61 -1.45 11.60
N VAL A 72 -0.53 -1.93 10.37
CA VAL A 72 -0.61 -1.11 9.19
C VAL A 72 -1.78 -1.60 8.37
N VAL A 73 -2.62 -0.68 7.92
CA VAL A 73 -3.79 -1.03 7.12
C VAL A 73 -3.52 -0.62 5.68
N ILE A 74 -3.56 -1.58 4.77
CA ILE A 74 -3.41 -1.31 3.35
C ILE A 74 -4.78 -0.89 2.82
N LEU A 75 -4.85 0.32 2.29
CA LEU A 75 -6.12 0.89 1.88
C LEU A 75 -6.35 0.86 0.39
N SER A 76 -5.31 0.84 -0.41
CA SER A 76 -5.49 0.91 -1.85
C SER A 76 -4.24 0.43 -2.57
N ILE A 77 -4.43 -0.23 -3.68
CA ILE A 77 -3.36 -0.62 -4.59
C ILE A 77 -3.83 -0.20 -5.97
N SER A 78 -3.10 0.70 -6.62
CA SER A 78 -3.53 1.19 -7.92
C SER A 78 -2.32 1.51 -8.79
N ARG A 79 -2.57 1.64 -10.08
CA ARG A 79 -1.49 2.00 -10.98
C ARG A 79 -1.25 3.49 -10.91
N ALA A 80 0.00 3.85 -10.64
CA ALA A 80 0.33 5.24 -10.38
C ALA A 80 0.12 6.12 -11.59
N GLU A 81 0.33 5.57 -12.77
CA GLU A 81 0.21 6.39 -13.94
C GLU A 81 -1.19 6.86 -14.18
N GLU A 82 -2.16 6.24 -13.56
CA GLU A 82 -3.52 6.68 -13.77
C GLU A 82 -3.80 7.98 -13.08
N THR A 83 -2.95 8.39 -12.17
CA THR A 83 -3.20 9.60 -11.45
C THR A 83 -2.54 10.78 -12.06
N LYS A 84 -1.83 10.58 -13.16
CA LYS A 84 -1.20 11.60 -13.74
C LYS A 84 -2.02 12.48 -14.50
N GLN A 85 -3.02 12.43 -14.68
CA GLN A 85 -3.76 13.19 -15.43
C GLN A 85 -3.86 14.45 -15.12
N ARG A 86 -3.54 15.11 -15.25
CA ARG A 86 -3.45 16.13 -14.94
C ARG A 86 -3.39 16.66 -15.16
#